data_6beda29eb06de11944c319ba90397abe
#
_entry.id   6beda29eb06de11944c319ba90397abe
#
_cell.length_a   1.000
_cell.length_b   1.000
_cell.length_c   1.000
_cell.angle_alpha   90.00
_cell.angle_beta   90.00
_cell.angle_gamma   90.00
#
_symmetry.space_group_name_H-M   'P 1'
#
loop_
_entity.id
_entity.type
_entity.pdbx_description
1 polymer ?
#
loop_
_entity_poly.entity_id
_entity_poly.type
_entity_poly.pdbx_seq_one_letter_code
_entity_poly.pdbx_strand_id
1 'polypeptide(L)'
;MKKIIIGIIVLAVIVWGGVELFGTKEEKTKEAIKIGAALSLTGKAAYYGEQTKNGLELAIEKIKEENYPFELELIYEDTQSDATPAVSAINKLIDIDKVKLIIGPIRSSDVLAAAPIAEKNRVVLFITVASTDEITQAGDYIFRNRETSAPHGKRMAEFLINKGIRRVAVFSSKSPNSIGYRKFFMDNFKQLGGQIVLFAEYDEKNNDFRTDISKVKNSGAEAFYIVPTLGKDGGLMTKQIRELGYKQLITTTPVPESTEFLDTSGIYSEDVVFTSPAFDIDNPDIQDYRISYKTVYGKESDFISANAYDAMRIIAEAIKTCKSDNSECIKDYLYKVKDYPGVGGLTSFDQNGDVVKPVIIKTVKNGQFVKYEE
;
A
#
# COMPACT_ATOMS: atom_id res chain seq x y z
N MET A 1 35.01 8.09 72.92
CA MET A 1 34.27 9.04 72.10
C MET A 1 34.97 9.40 70.78
N LYS A 2 36.24 9.78 70.73
CA LYS A 2 36.92 10.11 69.44
C LYS A 2 36.96 8.97 68.39
N LYS A 3 37.11 7.70 68.79
CA LYS A 3 37.14 6.54 67.85
C LYS A 3 35.79 6.20 67.25
N ILE A 4 34.65 6.49 67.91
CA ILE A 4 33.31 6.27 67.41
C ILE A 4 32.95 7.34 66.40
N ILE A 5 33.40 8.60 66.61
CA ILE A 5 33.14 9.69 65.68
C ILE A 5 33.84 9.47 64.29
N ILE A 6 35.09 8.96 64.35
CA ILE A 6 35.87 8.65 63.13
C ILE A 6 35.20 7.51 62.32
N GLY A 7 34.64 6.47 62.97
CA GLY A 7 33.95 5.39 62.34
C GLY A 7 32.69 5.84 61.63
N ILE A 8 31.92 6.78 62.18
CA ILE A 8 30.68 7.31 61.57
C ILE A 8 31.02 8.21 60.38
N ILE A 9 32.08 8.98 60.40
CA ILE A 9 32.49 9.83 59.27
C ILE A 9 33.00 8.97 58.11
N VAL A 10 33.75 7.88 58.36
CA VAL A 10 34.23 7.00 57.32
C VAL A 10 33.03 6.24 56.66
N LEU A 11 32.04 5.81 57.47
CA LEU A 11 30.81 5.17 56.91
C LEU A 11 29.98 6.15 56.08
N ALA A 12 29.87 7.40 56.49
CA ALA A 12 29.15 8.44 55.75
C ALA A 12 29.80 8.77 54.39
N VAL A 13 31.13 8.78 54.33
CA VAL A 13 31.90 9.04 53.10
C VAL A 13 31.78 7.84 52.12
N ILE A 14 31.78 6.60 52.65
CA ILE A 14 31.60 5.41 51.82
C ILE A 14 30.16 5.32 51.25
N VAL A 15 29.16 5.69 52.04
CA VAL A 15 27.77 5.73 51.57
C VAL A 15 27.57 6.87 50.56
N TRP A 16 28.17 8.04 50.78
CA TRP A 16 28.06 9.16 49.84
C TRP A 16 28.84 8.92 48.53
N GLY A 17 30.06 8.39 48.62
CA GLY A 17 30.84 7.97 47.44
C GLY A 17 30.23 6.79 46.66
N GLY A 18 29.51 5.89 47.38
CA GLY A 18 28.75 4.79 46.74
C GLY A 18 27.52 5.25 45.97
N VAL A 19 26.85 6.31 46.43
CA VAL A 19 25.66 6.87 45.72
C VAL A 19 26.07 7.62 44.45
N GLU A 20 27.26 8.25 44.40
CA GLU A 20 27.76 8.88 43.17
C GLU A 20 28.30 7.86 42.14
N LEU A 21 28.80 6.69 42.60
CA LEU A 21 29.31 5.63 41.71
C LEU A 21 28.20 4.72 41.13
N PHE A 22 27.03 4.69 41.77
CA PHE A 22 25.84 4.00 41.29
C PHE A 22 24.74 4.99 40.86
N GLY A 23 25.11 6.19 40.44
CA GLY A 23 24.21 7.06 39.72
C GLY A 23 23.69 6.31 38.52
N THR A 24 22.48 5.79 38.63
CA THR A 24 21.71 5.28 37.47
C THR A 24 21.77 6.41 36.46
N LYS A 25 22.48 6.20 35.33
CA LYS A 25 22.19 6.99 34.13
C LYS A 25 20.67 6.86 33.95
N GLU A 26 19.94 7.91 34.25
CA GLU A 26 18.60 8.07 33.69
C GLU A 26 18.81 7.90 32.18
N GLU A 27 18.50 6.74 31.65
CA GLU A 27 18.19 6.61 30.23
C GLU A 27 17.09 7.64 30.00
N LYS A 28 17.46 8.77 29.41
CA LYS A 28 16.46 9.69 28.87
C LYS A 28 15.59 8.83 27.97
N THR A 29 14.42 8.49 28.45
CA THR A 29 13.38 7.86 27.62
C THR A 29 13.25 8.76 26.42
N LYS A 30 13.64 8.24 25.24
CA LYS A 30 13.47 8.96 24.00
C LYS A 30 11.98 9.20 23.84
N GLU A 31 11.57 10.46 23.74
CA GLU A 31 10.16 10.77 23.50
C GLU A 31 9.76 10.12 22.17
N ALA A 32 8.74 9.26 22.19
CA ALA A 32 8.30 8.54 21.01
C ALA A 32 7.60 9.51 20.06
N ILE A 33 8.00 9.48 18.79
CA ILE A 33 7.35 10.24 17.72
C ILE A 33 6.11 9.46 17.29
N LYS A 34 4.95 10.12 17.41
CA LYS A 34 3.67 9.53 17.07
C LYS A 34 3.37 9.66 15.59
N ILE A 35 3.03 8.55 14.95
CA ILE A 35 2.61 8.47 13.56
C ILE A 35 1.20 7.87 13.52
N GLY A 36 0.26 8.54 12.89
CA GLY A 36 -1.08 8.02 12.68
C GLY A 36 -1.09 6.93 11.61
N ALA A 37 -1.93 5.91 11.80
CA ALA A 37 -2.17 4.85 10.83
C ALA A 37 -3.68 4.67 10.65
N ALA A 38 -4.25 5.35 9.65
CA ALA A 38 -5.67 5.26 9.31
C ALA A 38 -5.87 4.11 8.33
N LEU A 39 -6.18 2.92 8.82
CA LEU A 39 -6.21 1.69 8.03
C LEU A 39 -7.61 1.08 8.01
N SER A 40 -7.93 0.34 6.94
CA SER A 40 -9.13 -0.50 6.91
C SER A 40 -8.90 -1.78 7.72
N LEU A 41 -8.97 -1.69 9.05
CA LEU A 41 -8.75 -2.86 9.92
C LEU A 41 -9.95 -3.79 9.92
N THR A 42 -11.13 -3.25 9.58
CA THR A 42 -12.37 -4.01 9.38
C THR A 42 -13.03 -3.64 8.05
N GLY A 43 -14.10 -4.37 7.71
CA GLY A 43 -14.84 -4.15 6.47
C GLY A 43 -14.23 -4.87 5.26
N LYS A 44 -14.68 -4.47 4.07
CA LYS A 44 -14.39 -5.19 2.81
C LYS A 44 -12.93 -5.10 2.35
N ALA A 45 -12.18 -4.10 2.80
CA ALA A 45 -10.76 -3.93 2.49
C ALA A 45 -9.83 -4.33 3.65
N ALA A 46 -10.32 -5.11 4.62
CA ALA A 46 -9.55 -5.50 5.80
C ALA A 46 -8.26 -6.25 5.47
N TYR A 47 -8.27 -7.08 4.41
CA TYR A 47 -7.06 -7.72 3.91
C TYR A 47 -5.94 -6.70 3.63
N TYR A 48 -6.26 -5.63 2.90
CA TYR A 48 -5.29 -4.58 2.54
C TYR A 48 -4.81 -3.80 3.75
N GLY A 49 -5.72 -3.54 4.70
CA GLY A 49 -5.37 -2.91 5.98
C GLY A 49 -4.43 -3.75 6.82
N GLU A 50 -4.67 -5.05 6.90
CA GLU A 50 -3.81 -6.01 7.61
C GLU A 50 -2.41 -6.09 6.97
N GLN A 51 -2.32 -6.22 5.65
CA GLN A 51 -1.03 -6.27 4.95
C GLN A 51 -0.24 -4.97 5.14
N THR A 52 -0.93 -3.82 5.09
CA THR A 52 -0.30 -2.53 5.38
C THR A 52 0.22 -2.49 6.82
N LYS A 53 -0.60 -2.86 7.80
CA LYS A 53 -0.21 -2.92 9.21
C LYS A 53 1.04 -3.77 9.41
N ASN A 54 1.06 -4.98 8.86
CA ASN A 54 2.17 -5.91 8.96
C ASN A 54 3.47 -5.31 8.40
N GLY A 55 3.39 -4.64 7.24
CA GLY A 55 4.56 -3.96 6.65
C GLY A 55 5.10 -2.83 7.53
N LEU A 56 4.21 -2.02 8.11
CA LEU A 56 4.59 -0.93 9.03
C LEU A 56 5.26 -1.46 10.30
N GLU A 57 4.68 -2.48 10.92
CA GLU A 57 5.21 -3.07 12.15
C GLU A 57 6.60 -3.70 11.92
N LEU A 58 6.76 -4.44 10.81
CA LEU A 58 8.05 -5.03 10.47
C LEU A 58 9.13 -3.96 10.24
N ALA A 59 8.77 -2.83 9.61
CA ALA A 59 9.69 -1.71 9.41
C ALA A 59 10.09 -1.07 10.74
N ILE A 60 9.16 -0.88 11.68
CA ILE A 60 9.46 -0.33 13.01
C ILE A 60 10.41 -1.23 13.78
N GLU A 61 10.21 -2.54 13.77
CA GLU A 61 11.14 -3.47 14.44
C GLU A 61 12.54 -3.34 13.81
N LYS A 62 12.62 -3.24 12.48
CA LYS A 62 13.92 -3.04 11.81
C LYS A 62 14.59 -1.71 12.16
N ILE A 63 13.80 -0.62 12.27
CA ILE A 63 14.29 0.70 12.70
C ILE A 63 14.82 0.65 14.13
N LYS A 64 14.19 -0.09 15.04
CA LYS A 64 14.67 -0.30 16.41
C LYS A 64 16.02 -1.04 16.45
N GLU A 65 16.15 -2.12 15.65
CA GLU A 65 17.41 -2.86 15.53
C GLU A 65 18.57 -1.99 15.03
N GLU A 66 18.30 -1.03 14.15
CA GLU A 66 19.28 -0.10 13.57
C GLU A 66 19.62 1.10 14.49
N ASN A 67 19.07 1.14 15.71
CA ASN A 67 19.38 2.14 16.74
C ASN A 67 19.17 3.59 16.28
N TYR A 68 18.05 3.89 15.65
CA TYR A 68 17.68 5.27 15.32
C TYR A 68 17.63 6.15 16.58
N PRO A 69 17.91 7.47 16.48
CA PRO A 69 18.00 8.36 17.63
C PRO A 69 16.64 8.69 18.29
N PHE A 70 15.56 8.11 17.83
CA PHE A 70 14.19 8.27 18.31
C PHE A 70 13.45 6.93 18.35
N GLU A 71 12.33 6.90 19.02
CA GLU A 71 11.36 5.81 18.97
C GLU A 71 10.16 6.23 18.13
N LEU A 72 9.50 5.27 17.47
CA LEU A 72 8.27 5.49 16.70
C LEU A 72 7.11 4.76 17.37
N GLU A 73 6.00 5.44 17.51
CA GLU A 73 4.72 4.91 18.02
C GLU A 73 3.65 5.04 16.95
N LEU A 74 3.01 3.91 16.55
CA LEU A 74 1.88 3.91 15.65
C LEU A 74 0.57 4.04 16.42
N ILE A 75 -0.24 5.04 16.07
CA ILE A 75 -1.60 5.20 16.57
C ILE A 75 -2.55 4.74 15.47
N TYR A 76 -3.20 3.60 15.70
CA TYR A 76 -4.11 3.01 14.74
C TYR A 76 -5.53 3.54 14.88
N GLU A 77 -6.14 3.88 13.74
CA GLU A 77 -7.57 4.18 13.61
C GLU A 77 -8.16 3.34 12.48
N ASP A 78 -9.32 2.72 12.78
CA ASP A 78 -10.04 1.89 11.80
C ASP A 78 -10.94 2.75 10.92
N THR A 79 -10.68 2.75 9.61
CA THR A 79 -11.52 3.42 8.61
C THR A 79 -12.73 2.59 8.19
N GLN A 80 -12.87 1.36 8.69
CA GLN A 80 -13.96 0.43 8.41
C GLN A 80 -14.26 0.23 6.91
N SER A 81 -13.26 0.51 6.07
CA SER A 81 -13.38 0.49 4.60
C SER A 81 -14.46 1.44 4.06
N ASP A 82 -14.69 2.58 4.71
CA ASP A 82 -15.72 3.56 4.35
C ASP A 82 -15.22 5.00 4.55
N ALA A 83 -15.65 5.90 3.67
CA ALA A 83 -15.21 7.30 3.65
C ALA A 83 -15.59 8.08 4.92
N THR A 84 -16.77 7.81 5.51
CA THR A 84 -17.22 8.53 6.70
C THR A 84 -16.39 8.20 7.94
N PRO A 85 -16.18 6.91 8.30
CA PRO A 85 -15.22 6.55 9.34
C PRO A 85 -13.79 7.02 9.05
N ALA A 86 -13.34 7.01 7.77
CA ALA A 86 -12.01 7.50 7.42
C ALA A 86 -11.83 8.99 7.75
N VAL A 87 -12.82 9.83 7.44
CA VAL A 87 -12.83 11.26 7.83
C VAL A 87 -12.77 11.40 9.36
N SER A 88 -13.53 10.61 10.08
CA SER A 88 -13.52 10.64 11.55
C SER A 88 -12.17 10.23 12.14
N ALA A 89 -11.56 9.19 11.57
CA ALA A 89 -10.22 8.70 11.95
C ALA A 89 -9.15 9.77 11.74
N ILE A 90 -9.14 10.43 10.57
CA ILE A 90 -8.19 11.50 10.27
C ILE A 90 -8.36 12.69 11.22
N ASN A 91 -9.58 13.12 11.48
CA ASN A 91 -9.83 14.22 12.44
C ASN A 91 -9.35 13.84 13.85
N LYS A 92 -9.61 12.61 14.32
CA LYS A 92 -9.14 12.15 15.64
C LYS A 92 -7.61 12.16 15.72
N LEU A 93 -6.93 11.59 14.73
CA LEU A 93 -5.45 11.57 14.68
C LEU A 93 -4.86 12.99 14.71
N ILE A 94 -5.48 13.95 14.00
CA ILE A 94 -5.01 15.33 13.94
C ILE A 94 -5.36 16.10 15.19
N ASP A 95 -6.64 16.08 15.61
CA ASP A 95 -7.16 17.00 16.63
C ASP A 95 -6.94 16.49 18.05
N ILE A 96 -6.97 15.17 18.28
CA ILE A 96 -6.84 14.55 19.58
C ILE A 96 -5.42 14.03 19.80
N ASP A 97 -4.93 13.17 18.89
CA ASP A 97 -3.64 12.51 19.04
C ASP A 97 -2.46 13.43 18.62
N LYS A 98 -2.77 14.55 17.91
CA LYS A 98 -1.83 15.61 17.50
C LYS A 98 -0.70 15.12 16.60
N VAL A 99 -0.92 14.08 15.82
CA VAL A 99 0.08 13.56 14.88
C VAL A 99 0.36 14.57 13.76
N LYS A 100 1.57 14.55 13.24
CA LYS A 100 2.04 15.41 12.12
C LYS A 100 2.20 14.64 10.82
N LEU A 101 2.05 13.32 10.88
CA LEU A 101 2.14 12.40 9.77
C LEU A 101 1.16 11.25 9.96
N ILE A 102 0.47 10.88 8.88
CA ILE A 102 -0.51 9.80 8.86
C ILE A 102 -0.23 8.91 7.65
N ILE A 103 -0.23 7.59 7.86
CA ILE A 103 -0.17 6.59 6.79
C ILE A 103 -1.57 6.05 6.52
N GLY A 104 -1.94 5.96 5.25
CA GLY A 104 -3.31 5.64 4.80
C GLY A 104 -4.09 6.90 4.39
N PRO A 105 -5.42 6.80 4.17
CA PRO A 105 -6.26 5.60 4.15
C PRO A 105 -5.96 4.60 3.03
N ILE A 106 -6.62 3.43 3.07
CA ILE A 106 -6.36 2.32 2.15
C ILE A 106 -7.10 2.49 0.81
N ARG A 107 -8.39 2.85 0.85
CA ARG A 107 -9.24 2.93 -0.34
C ARG A 107 -9.20 4.32 -0.96
N SER A 108 -9.27 4.39 -2.29
CA SER A 108 -9.28 5.67 -3.01
C SER A 108 -10.44 6.58 -2.58
N SER A 109 -11.65 6.03 -2.35
CA SER A 109 -12.80 6.79 -1.83
C SER A 109 -12.51 7.45 -0.49
N ASP A 110 -11.81 6.72 0.38
CA ASP A 110 -11.51 7.14 1.75
C ASP A 110 -10.41 8.22 1.74
N VAL A 111 -9.40 8.05 0.86
CA VAL A 111 -8.35 9.05 0.65
C VAL A 111 -8.93 10.35 0.11
N LEU A 112 -9.78 10.29 -0.93
CA LEU A 112 -10.38 11.49 -1.53
C LEU A 112 -11.24 12.28 -0.53
N ALA A 113 -11.89 11.60 0.41
CA ALA A 113 -12.65 12.25 1.47
C ALA A 113 -11.76 12.86 2.58
N ALA A 114 -10.63 12.22 2.87
CA ALA A 114 -9.74 12.54 4.00
C ALA A 114 -8.60 13.52 3.64
N ALA A 115 -8.08 13.46 2.42
CA ALA A 115 -6.93 14.23 1.98
C ALA A 115 -7.12 15.77 2.14
N PRO A 116 -8.29 16.38 1.84
CA PRO A 116 -8.50 17.82 2.05
C PRO A 116 -8.35 18.25 3.52
N ILE A 117 -8.63 17.33 4.46
CA ILE A 117 -8.49 17.59 5.91
C ILE A 117 -7.01 17.61 6.29
N ALA A 118 -6.25 16.61 5.85
CA ALA A 118 -4.80 16.54 6.08
C ALA A 118 -4.08 17.74 5.47
N GLU A 119 -4.38 18.06 4.22
CA GLU A 119 -3.84 19.24 3.49
C GLU A 119 -4.09 20.54 4.25
N LYS A 120 -5.36 20.82 4.60
CA LYS A 120 -5.75 22.04 5.36
C LYS A 120 -4.97 22.17 6.68
N ASN A 121 -4.71 21.06 7.36
CA ASN A 121 -4.01 21.04 8.64
C ASN A 121 -2.48 20.91 8.50
N ARG A 122 -1.96 20.87 7.25
CA ARG A 122 -0.54 20.67 6.95
C ARG A 122 0.04 19.42 7.63
N VAL A 123 -0.73 18.34 7.62
CA VAL A 123 -0.33 17.02 8.09
C VAL A 123 0.04 16.16 6.89
N VAL A 124 1.23 15.58 6.89
CA VAL A 124 1.66 14.70 5.80
C VAL A 124 0.76 13.46 5.78
N LEU A 125 0.10 13.21 4.64
CA LEU A 125 -0.68 12.00 4.40
C LEU A 125 0.06 11.11 3.40
N PHE A 126 0.55 9.96 3.87
CA PHE A 126 1.35 9.04 3.06
C PHE A 126 0.52 7.81 2.68
N ILE A 127 0.24 7.65 1.39
CA ILE A 127 -0.68 6.67 0.84
C ILE A 127 0.11 5.49 0.25
N THR A 128 -0.22 4.27 0.65
CA THR A 128 0.51 3.05 0.26
C THR A 128 -0.28 2.13 -0.68
N VAL A 129 -1.60 2.33 -0.81
CA VAL A 129 -2.48 1.41 -1.55
C VAL A 129 -3.36 2.09 -2.59
N ALA A 130 -4.02 3.21 -2.24
CA ALA A 130 -4.94 3.89 -3.15
C ALA A 130 -4.23 4.42 -4.40
N SER A 131 -4.84 4.18 -5.59
CA SER A 131 -4.20 4.42 -6.90
C SER A 131 -4.99 5.32 -7.85
N THR A 132 -6.16 5.85 -7.45
CA THR A 132 -6.92 6.76 -8.33
C THR A 132 -6.12 8.02 -8.66
N ASP A 133 -6.21 8.48 -9.92
CA ASP A 133 -5.44 9.63 -10.40
C ASP A 133 -5.92 10.96 -9.80
N GLU A 134 -7.16 11.03 -9.30
CA GLU A 134 -7.68 12.24 -8.63
C GLU A 134 -6.88 12.61 -7.37
N ILE A 135 -6.19 11.65 -6.74
CA ILE A 135 -5.32 11.90 -5.58
C ILE A 135 -4.14 12.81 -5.93
N THR A 136 -3.63 12.77 -7.17
CA THR A 136 -2.52 13.59 -7.67
C THR A 136 -2.74 15.11 -7.44
N GLN A 137 -4.00 15.54 -7.39
CA GLN A 137 -4.36 16.95 -7.19
C GLN A 137 -4.83 17.24 -5.75
N ALA A 138 -4.61 16.32 -4.81
CA ALA A 138 -5.18 16.43 -3.47
C ALA A 138 -4.46 17.44 -2.55
N GLY A 139 -3.21 17.79 -2.86
CA GLY A 139 -2.46 18.80 -2.11
C GLY A 139 -0.97 18.53 -1.99
N ASP A 140 -0.24 19.50 -1.42
CA ASP A 140 1.23 19.49 -1.28
C ASP A 140 1.73 18.56 -0.15
N TYR A 141 0.85 18.26 0.82
CA TYR A 141 1.15 17.36 1.94
C TYR A 141 0.73 15.91 1.68
N ILE A 142 0.29 15.59 0.46
CA ILE A 142 -0.23 14.28 0.08
C ILE A 142 0.82 13.55 -0.75
N PHE A 143 1.32 12.43 -0.24
CA PHE A 143 2.33 11.59 -0.90
C PHE A 143 1.81 10.19 -1.13
N ARG A 144 2.30 9.55 -2.19
CA ARG A 144 1.87 8.21 -2.55
C ARG A 144 3.04 7.38 -3.13
N ASN A 145 3.38 6.25 -2.50
CA ASN A 145 4.35 5.31 -3.06
C ASN A 145 3.70 4.13 -3.81
N ARG A 146 2.41 4.27 -4.12
CA ARG A 146 1.64 3.41 -5.02
C ARG A 146 1.45 4.11 -6.37
N GLU A 147 1.71 3.39 -7.46
CA GLU A 147 1.54 3.95 -8.81
C GLU A 147 0.08 4.35 -9.06
N THR A 148 -0.11 5.38 -9.90
CA THR A 148 -1.43 5.77 -10.40
C THR A 148 -2.01 4.70 -11.34
N SER A 149 -3.29 4.82 -11.68
CA SER A 149 -3.92 3.88 -12.61
C SER A 149 -3.47 4.07 -14.07
N ALA A 150 -2.97 5.24 -14.43
CA ALA A 150 -2.60 5.58 -15.81
C ALA A 150 -1.55 4.65 -16.43
N PRO A 151 -0.36 4.40 -15.83
CA PRO A 151 0.64 3.52 -16.41
C PRO A 151 0.16 2.07 -16.56
N HIS A 152 -0.67 1.59 -15.64
CA HIS A 152 -1.22 0.25 -15.69
C HIS A 152 -2.22 0.07 -16.84
N GLY A 153 -3.16 1.01 -17.01
CA GLY A 153 -4.12 0.98 -18.11
C GLY A 153 -3.43 1.04 -19.47
N LYS A 154 -2.42 1.91 -19.61
CA LYS A 154 -1.59 2.01 -20.82
C LYS A 154 -0.86 0.69 -21.10
N ARG A 155 -0.15 0.15 -20.11
CA ARG A 155 0.66 -1.08 -20.26
C ARG A 155 -0.19 -2.29 -20.64
N MET A 156 -1.39 -2.44 -20.07
CA MET A 156 -2.29 -3.52 -20.44
C MET A 156 -2.83 -3.36 -21.86
N ALA A 157 -3.15 -2.15 -22.29
CA ALA A 157 -3.58 -1.87 -23.67
C ALA A 157 -2.49 -2.25 -24.67
N GLU A 158 -1.25 -1.83 -24.45
CA GLU A 158 -0.08 -2.18 -25.26
C GLU A 158 0.14 -3.70 -25.33
N PHE A 159 0.06 -4.38 -24.18
CA PHE A 159 0.20 -5.84 -24.11
C PHE A 159 -0.82 -6.56 -24.99
N LEU A 160 -2.10 -6.23 -24.86
CA LEU A 160 -3.16 -6.88 -25.64
C LEU A 160 -2.99 -6.62 -27.16
N ILE A 161 -2.67 -5.39 -27.54
CA ILE A 161 -2.39 -5.05 -28.94
C ILE A 161 -1.21 -5.84 -29.51
N ASN A 162 -0.13 -5.97 -28.75
CA ASN A 162 1.05 -6.74 -29.15
C ASN A 162 0.77 -8.24 -29.27
N LYS A 163 -0.18 -8.78 -28.50
CA LYS A 163 -0.69 -10.15 -28.62
C LYS A 163 -1.66 -10.34 -29.80
N GLY A 164 -1.93 -9.31 -30.59
CA GLY A 164 -2.85 -9.37 -31.73
C GLY A 164 -4.32 -9.25 -31.34
N ILE A 165 -4.64 -9.03 -30.07
CA ILE A 165 -6.01 -8.89 -29.57
C ILE A 165 -6.52 -7.50 -29.91
N ARG A 166 -7.68 -7.44 -30.58
CA ARG A 166 -8.28 -6.18 -31.05
C ARG A 166 -9.68 -5.94 -30.49
N ARG A 167 -10.34 -6.94 -29.93
CA ARG A 167 -11.72 -6.85 -29.44
C ARG A 167 -11.80 -7.33 -28.00
N VAL A 168 -12.16 -6.44 -27.07
CA VAL A 168 -12.15 -6.72 -25.64
C VAL A 168 -13.51 -6.43 -25.01
N ALA A 169 -13.96 -7.35 -24.15
CA ALA A 169 -15.07 -7.11 -23.23
C ALA A 169 -14.52 -6.56 -21.90
N VAL A 170 -15.04 -5.43 -21.45
CA VAL A 170 -14.61 -4.76 -20.21
C VAL A 170 -15.70 -4.87 -19.16
N PHE A 171 -15.32 -5.35 -17.96
CA PHE A 171 -16.18 -5.40 -16.79
C PHE A 171 -15.53 -4.61 -15.66
N SER A 172 -16.19 -3.59 -15.15
CA SER A 172 -15.58 -2.67 -14.19
C SER A 172 -16.48 -2.41 -12.99
N SER A 173 -15.90 -2.44 -11.82
CA SER A 173 -16.53 -1.84 -10.64
C SER A 173 -16.70 -0.32 -10.83
N LYS A 174 -17.69 0.25 -10.12
CA LYS A 174 -17.95 1.70 -10.08
C LYS A 174 -17.09 2.46 -9.05
N SER A 175 -16.11 1.82 -8.42
CA SER A 175 -15.23 2.50 -7.48
C SER A 175 -14.30 3.52 -8.17
N PRO A 176 -13.86 4.57 -7.50
CA PRO A 176 -12.91 5.55 -8.05
C PRO A 176 -11.64 4.90 -8.60
N ASN A 177 -11.10 3.92 -7.86
CA ASN A 177 -9.95 3.11 -8.29
C ASN A 177 -10.20 2.44 -9.65
N SER A 178 -11.30 1.71 -9.78
CA SER A 178 -11.64 0.97 -11.00
C SER A 178 -11.95 1.92 -12.18
N ILE A 179 -12.58 3.05 -11.92
CA ILE A 179 -12.85 4.09 -12.93
C ILE A 179 -11.55 4.58 -13.56
N GLY A 180 -10.52 4.86 -12.76
CA GLY A 180 -9.20 5.26 -13.25
C GLY A 180 -8.59 4.21 -14.18
N TYR A 181 -8.43 2.97 -13.71
CA TYR A 181 -7.85 1.87 -14.51
C TYR A 181 -8.58 1.66 -15.84
N ARG A 182 -9.92 1.55 -15.81
CA ARG A 182 -10.69 1.32 -17.02
C ARG A 182 -10.59 2.48 -18.02
N LYS A 183 -10.61 3.73 -17.53
CA LYS A 183 -10.50 4.91 -18.37
C LYS A 183 -9.21 4.89 -19.17
N PHE A 184 -8.07 4.77 -18.49
CA PHE A 184 -6.77 4.75 -19.15
C PHE A 184 -6.58 3.54 -20.05
N PHE A 185 -7.09 2.37 -19.66
CA PHE A 185 -7.07 1.20 -20.53
C PHE A 185 -7.90 1.44 -21.81
N MET A 186 -9.17 1.83 -21.69
CA MET A 186 -10.06 1.99 -22.81
C MET A 186 -9.59 3.07 -23.79
N ASP A 187 -9.08 4.20 -23.27
CA ASP A 187 -8.57 5.32 -24.07
C ASP A 187 -7.33 4.88 -24.86
N ASN A 188 -6.34 4.29 -24.21
CA ASN A 188 -5.12 3.82 -24.87
C ASN A 188 -5.41 2.65 -25.83
N PHE A 189 -6.27 1.70 -25.45
CA PHE A 189 -6.62 0.57 -26.30
C PHE A 189 -7.28 1.01 -27.61
N LYS A 190 -8.22 1.97 -27.54
CA LYS A 190 -8.85 2.57 -28.71
C LYS A 190 -7.84 3.35 -29.56
N GLN A 191 -6.96 4.14 -28.93
CA GLN A 191 -5.91 4.88 -29.63
C GLN A 191 -4.96 3.97 -30.40
N LEU A 192 -4.70 2.76 -29.89
CA LEU A 192 -3.88 1.73 -30.52
C LEU A 192 -4.65 0.87 -31.54
N GLY A 193 -5.89 1.22 -31.89
CA GLY A 193 -6.72 0.53 -32.88
C GLY A 193 -7.53 -0.66 -32.32
N GLY A 194 -7.62 -0.80 -30.99
CA GLY A 194 -8.49 -1.77 -30.35
C GLY A 194 -9.95 -1.31 -30.25
N GLN A 195 -10.86 -2.25 -30.06
CA GLN A 195 -12.29 -2.02 -29.94
C GLN A 195 -12.84 -2.61 -28.64
N ILE A 196 -13.59 -1.82 -27.87
CA ILE A 196 -14.37 -2.32 -26.74
C ILE A 196 -15.72 -2.79 -27.29
N VAL A 197 -15.89 -4.09 -27.37
CA VAL A 197 -17.10 -4.72 -27.96
C VAL A 197 -18.21 -4.97 -26.95
N LEU A 198 -17.87 -4.94 -25.67
CA LEU A 198 -18.82 -4.97 -24.55
C LEU A 198 -18.26 -4.16 -23.39
N PHE A 199 -19.10 -3.37 -22.75
CA PHE A 199 -18.78 -2.70 -21.51
C PHE A 199 -19.92 -2.88 -20.51
N ALA A 200 -19.58 -3.36 -19.30
CA ALA A 200 -20.53 -3.51 -18.20
C ALA A 200 -19.92 -3.00 -16.90
N GLU A 201 -20.70 -2.24 -16.17
CA GLU A 201 -20.34 -1.77 -14.83
C GLU A 201 -21.14 -2.51 -13.77
N TYR A 202 -20.51 -2.71 -12.61
CA TYR A 202 -21.15 -3.34 -11.46
C TYR A 202 -20.86 -2.60 -10.16
N ASP A 203 -21.77 -2.76 -9.20
CA ASP A 203 -21.60 -2.23 -7.86
C ASP A 203 -20.74 -3.18 -7.01
N GLU A 204 -19.90 -2.66 -6.13
CA GLU A 204 -18.98 -3.44 -5.27
C GLU A 204 -19.68 -4.49 -4.39
N LYS A 205 -21.00 -4.39 -4.22
CA LYS A 205 -21.80 -5.38 -3.46
C LYS A 205 -22.23 -6.58 -4.31
N ASN A 206 -21.98 -6.53 -5.63
CA ASN A 206 -22.41 -7.57 -6.56
C ASN A 206 -21.52 -8.81 -6.40
N ASN A 207 -22.15 -9.98 -6.30
CA ASN A 207 -21.47 -11.27 -6.20
C ASN A 207 -21.86 -12.23 -7.34
N ASP A 208 -22.74 -11.82 -8.24
CA ASP A 208 -23.14 -12.62 -9.41
C ASP A 208 -23.08 -11.77 -10.69
N PHE A 209 -22.17 -12.15 -11.56
CA PHE A 209 -21.86 -11.46 -12.81
C PHE A 209 -22.31 -12.24 -14.03
N ARG A 210 -22.94 -13.42 -13.85
CA ARG A 210 -23.26 -14.38 -14.93
C ARG A 210 -24.14 -13.77 -16.00
N THR A 211 -25.08 -12.92 -15.62
CA THR A 211 -25.96 -12.22 -16.57
C THR A 211 -25.17 -11.32 -17.52
N ASP A 212 -24.23 -10.52 -16.99
CA ASP A 212 -23.41 -9.62 -17.81
C ASP A 212 -22.38 -10.40 -18.61
N ILE A 213 -21.74 -11.41 -18.02
CA ILE A 213 -20.78 -12.30 -18.70
C ILE A 213 -21.45 -12.99 -19.90
N SER A 214 -22.69 -13.42 -19.76
CA SER A 214 -23.41 -14.11 -20.84
C SER A 214 -23.59 -13.27 -22.12
N LYS A 215 -23.59 -11.93 -22.00
CA LYS A 215 -23.66 -11.00 -23.15
C LYS A 215 -22.42 -11.09 -24.04
N VAL A 216 -21.29 -11.61 -23.53
CA VAL A 216 -20.05 -11.78 -24.29
C VAL A 216 -20.20 -12.78 -25.43
N LYS A 217 -21.11 -13.77 -25.31
CA LYS A 217 -21.30 -14.84 -26.28
C LYS A 217 -21.41 -14.34 -27.72
N ASN A 218 -22.11 -13.23 -27.94
CA ASN A 218 -22.37 -12.67 -29.27
C ASN A 218 -21.57 -11.37 -29.54
N SER A 219 -20.69 -10.98 -28.65
CA SER A 219 -19.93 -9.70 -28.76
C SER A 219 -18.73 -9.82 -29.70
N GLY A 220 -18.23 -11.02 -29.93
CA GLY A 220 -17.00 -11.27 -30.65
C GLY A 220 -15.75 -10.88 -29.85
N ALA A 221 -15.81 -10.77 -28.52
CA ALA A 221 -14.67 -10.47 -27.68
C ALA A 221 -13.62 -11.59 -27.75
N GLU A 222 -12.36 -11.19 -27.88
CA GLU A 222 -11.16 -12.04 -27.94
C GLU A 222 -10.51 -12.18 -26.55
N ALA A 223 -10.76 -11.21 -25.67
CA ALA A 223 -10.29 -11.23 -24.29
C ALA A 223 -11.28 -10.50 -23.38
N PHE A 224 -11.14 -10.77 -22.08
CA PHE A 224 -11.77 -10.03 -20.99
C PHE A 224 -10.75 -9.07 -20.37
N TYR A 225 -11.17 -7.86 -20.06
CA TYR A 225 -10.49 -6.97 -19.14
C TYR A 225 -11.40 -6.71 -17.96
N ILE A 226 -11.08 -7.32 -16.82
CA ILE A 226 -11.83 -7.13 -15.58
C ILE A 226 -11.13 -6.12 -14.68
N VAL A 227 -11.89 -5.18 -14.13
CA VAL A 227 -11.37 -4.05 -13.35
C VAL A 227 -12.07 -4.05 -11.99
N PRO A 228 -11.63 -4.94 -11.09
CA PRO A 228 -12.24 -5.10 -9.77
C PRO A 228 -11.78 -4.00 -8.81
N THR A 229 -12.52 -3.86 -7.69
CA THR A 229 -12.10 -3.03 -6.57
C THR A 229 -11.16 -3.79 -5.64
N LEU A 230 -11.44 -5.07 -5.40
CA LEU A 230 -10.75 -5.95 -4.45
C LEU A 230 -10.40 -7.30 -5.10
N GLY A 231 -9.49 -8.03 -4.49
CA GLY A 231 -9.14 -9.39 -4.94
C GLY A 231 -10.34 -10.33 -4.99
N LYS A 232 -11.25 -10.21 -4.03
CA LYS A 232 -12.44 -11.05 -3.94
C LYS A 232 -13.39 -10.92 -5.13
N ASP A 233 -13.77 -9.71 -5.52
CA ASP A 233 -14.70 -9.52 -6.66
C ASP A 233 -14.04 -9.90 -7.99
N GLY A 234 -12.73 -9.63 -8.13
CA GLY A 234 -11.94 -10.09 -9.28
C GLY A 234 -11.86 -11.61 -9.38
N GLY A 235 -11.60 -12.30 -8.28
CA GLY A 235 -11.55 -13.75 -8.20
C GLY A 235 -12.90 -14.40 -8.51
N LEU A 236 -13.99 -13.84 -7.96
CA LEU A 236 -15.34 -14.33 -8.20
C LEU A 236 -15.76 -14.17 -9.67
N MET A 237 -15.47 -13.04 -10.29
CA MET A 237 -15.75 -12.81 -11.71
C MET A 237 -14.92 -13.76 -12.60
N THR A 238 -13.64 -13.92 -12.31
CA THR A 238 -12.76 -14.88 -13.00
C THR A 238 -13.33 -16.28 -12.96
N LYS A 239 -13.73 -16.75 -11.77
CA LYS A 239 -14.38 -18.05 -11.57
C LYS A 239 -15.64 -18.18 -12.42
N GLN A 240 -16.55 -17.22 -12.37
CA GLN A 240 -17.83 -17.27 -13.13
C GLN A 240 -17.61 -17.23 -14.63
N ILE A 241 -16.62 -16.50 -15.15
CA ILE A 241 -16.24 -16.53 -16.57
C ILE A 241 -15.84 -17.96 -16.98
N ARG A 242 -15.01 -18.63 -16.20
CA ARG A 242 -14.54 -19.97 -16.50
C ARG A 242 -15.62 -21.04 -16.31
N GLU A 243 -16.46 -20.94 -15.28
CA GLU A 243 -17.63 -21.82 -15.06
C GLU A 243 -18.63 -21.76 -16.21
N LEU A 244 -18.82 -20.59 -16.84
CA LEU A 244 -19.64 -20.41 -18.02
C LEU A 244 -18.98 -20.93 -19.31
N GLY A 245 -17.78 -21.51 -19.24
CA GLY A 245 -17.10 -22.17 -20.35
C GLY A 245 -16.28 -21.25 -21.25
N TYR A 246 -16.14 -19.97 -20.92
CA TYR A 246 -15.32 -19.06 -21.73
C TYR A 246 -13.83 -19.37 -21.60
N LYS A 247 -13.13 -19.42 -22.74
CA LYS A 247 -11.70 -19.78 -22.85
C LYS A 247 -10.79 -18.58 -23.19
N GLN A 248 -11.40 -17.45 -23.54
CA GLN A 248 -10.66 -16.24 -23.88
C GLN A 248 -9.71 -15.83 -22.76
N LEU A 249 -8.65 -15.10 -23.12
CA LEU A 249 -7.72 -14.54 -22.17
C LEU A 249 -8.45 -13.63 -21.17
N ILE A 250 -8.21 -13.83 -19.89
CA ILE A 250 -8.66 -12.92 -18.83
C ILE A 250 -7.48 -12.03 -18.45
N THR A 251 -7.69 -10.73 -18.56
CA THR A 251 -6.72 -9.73 -18.14
C THR A 251 -7.33 -8.82 -17.07
N THR A 252 -6.47 -8.23 -16.23
CA THR A 252 -6.96 -7.43 -15.12
C THR A 252 -5.92 -6.40 -14.64
N THR A 253 -6.29 -5.63 -13.64
CA THR A 253 -5.47 -4.63 -12.92
C THR A 253 -4.53 -5.31 -11.93
N PRO A 254 -3.68 -4.57 -11.17
CA PRO A 254 -2.86 -5.17 -10.12
C PRO A 254 -3.63 -5.62 -8.88
N VAL A 255 -4.88 -5.22 -8.72
CA VAL A 255 -5.72 -5.59 -7.56
C VAL A 255 -5.75 -7.09 -7.26
N PRO A 256 -5.83 -7.99 -8.26
CA PRO A 256 -5.78 -9.44 -8.06
C PRO A 256 -4.46 -10.02 -7.53
N GLU A 257 -3.39 -9.24 -7.44
CA GLU A 257 -2.15 -9.73 -6.83
C GLU A 257 -2.30 -9.85 -5.30
N SER A 258 -3.17 -10.77 -4.87
CA SER A 258 -3.53 -11.01 -3.47
C SER A 258 -3.91 -12.47 -3.24
N THR A 259 -3.69 -12.98 -2.05
CA THR A 259 -4.18 -14.32 -1.66
C THR A 259 -5.70 -14.39 -1.74
N GLU A 260 -6.39 -13.28 -1.42
CA GLU A 260 -7.86 -13.18 -1.52
C GLU A 260 -8.38 -13.49 -2.95
N PHE A 261 -7.67 -13.04 -3.98
CA PHE A 261 -7.99 -13.38 -5.38
C PHE A 261 -7.79 -14.87 -5.65
N LEU A 262 -6.64 -15.43 -5.25
CA LEU A 262 -6.34 -16.84 -5.47
C LEU A 262 -7.32 -17.76 -4.75
N ASP A 263 -7.63 -17.46 -3.49
CA ASP A 263 -8.57 -18.23 -2.67
C ASP A 263 -9.99 -18.21 -3.27
N THR A 264 -10.41 -17.06 -3.80
CA THR A 264 -11.75 -16.90 -4.38
C THR A 264 -11.88 -17.53 -5.78
N SER A 265 -10.86 -17.34 -6.61
CA SER A 265 -10.86 -17.90 -7.99
C SER A 265 -10.49 -19.38 -8.03
N GLY A 266 -9.72 -19.87 -7.08
CA GLY A 266 -9.22 -21.24 -7.02
C GLY A 266 -8.46 -21.62 -8.29
N ILE A 267 -8.71 -22.82 -8.82
CA ILE A 267 -8.08 -23.32 -10.05
C ILE A 267 -8.34 -22.47 -11.30
N TYR A 268 -9.33 -21.60 -11.26
CA TYR A 268 -9.71 -20.73 -12.37
C TYR A 268 -8.82 -19.49 -12.50
N SER A 269 -7.92 -19.25 -11.55
CA SER A 269 -6.91 -18.18 -11.61
C SER A 269 -5.80 -18.44 -12.62
N GLU A 270 -5.61 -19.71 -13.02
CA GLU A 270 -4.53 -20.10 -13.92
C GLU A 270 -4.59 -19.31 -15.23
N ASP A 271 -3.43 -18.82 -15.70
CA ASP A 271 -3.28 -18.01 -16.90
C ASP A 271 -3.99 -16.63 -16.89
N VAL A 272 -4.49 -16.17 -15.76
CA VAL A 272 -4.95 -14.79 -15.64
C VAL A 272 -3.74 -13.86 -15.73
N VAL A 273 -3.82 -12.86 -16.61
CA VAL A 273 -2.75 -11.88 -16.85
C VAL A 273 -3.13 -10.54 -16.24
N PHE A 274 -2.18 -9.90 -15.57
CA PHE A 274 -2.42 -8.63 -14.89
C PHE A 274 -1.20 -7.71 -14.94
N THR A 275 -1.44 -6.42 -14.77
CA THR A 275 -0.39 -5.45 -14.55
C THR A 275 0.02 -5.46 -13.09
N SER A 276 1.29 -5.26 -12.80
CA SER A 276 1.80 -5.19 -11.43
C SER A 276 2.83 -4.05 -11.34
N PRO A 277 2.98 -3.40 -10.19
CA PRO A 277 4.21 -2.67 -9.90
C PRO A 277 5.41 -3.57 -10.15
N ALA A 278 6.55 -3.00 -10.47
CA ALA A 278 7.78 -3.76 -10.64
C ALA A 278 8.33 -4.25 -9.28
N PHE A 279 7.49 -4.95 -8.52
CA PHE A 279 7.88 -5.72 -7.35
C PHE A 279 8.36 -7.07 -7.85
N ASP A 280 9.68 -7.21 -7.96
CA ASP A 280 10.31 -8.45 -8.40
C ASP A 280 10.58 -9.33 -7.17
N ILE A 281 9.71 -10.31 -6.98
CA ILE A 281 9.79 -11.23 -5.83
C ILE A 281 11.09 -12.04 -5.80
N ASP A 282 11.76 -12.20 -6.93
CA ASP A 282 13.01 -12.95 -7.06
C ASP A 282 14.25 -12.07 -6.88
N ASN A 283 14.06 -10.75 -6.69
CA ASN A 283 15.17 -9.83 -6.45
C ASN A 283 15.88 -10.17 -5.13
N PRO A 284 17.20 -10.45 -5.16
CA PRO A 284 17.99 -10.75 -3.96
C PRO A 284 17.91 -9.66 -2.89
N ASP A 285 17.82 -8.40 -3.28
CA ASP A 285 17.82 -7.24 -2.38
C ASP A 285 16.59 -7.20 -1.47
N ILE A 286 15.52 -7.93 -1.82
CA ILE A 286 14.30 -8.01 -1.00
C ILE A 286 14.15 -9.33 -0.24
N GLN A 287 15.12 -10.26 -0.38
CA GLN A 287 15.01 -11.59 0.24
C GLN A 287 14.95 -11.51 1.77
N ASP A 288 15.77 -10.66 2.40
CA ASP A 288 15.76 -10.49 3.86
C ASP A 288 14.40 -10.00 4.37
N TYR A 289 13.80 -9.05 3.66
CA TYR A 289 12.44 -8.57 3.96
C TYR A 289 11.43 -9.71 3.84
N ARG A 290 11.45 -10.48 2.76
CA ARG A 290 10.52 -11.59 2.51
C ARG A 290 10.64 -12.69 3.57
N ILE A 291 11.88 -13.08 3.89
CA ILE A 291 12.15 -14.09 4.92
C ILE A 291 11.64 -13.60 6.28
N SER A 292 11.93 -12.36 6.64
CA SER A 292 11.47 -11.75 7.88
C SER A 292 9.94 -11.69 7.93
N TYR A 293 9.29 -11.22 6.86
CA TYR A 293 7.84 -11.16 6.77
C TYR A 293 7.19 -12.54 6.94
N LYS A 294 7.70 -13.54 6.20
CA LYS A 294 7.20 -14.91 6.28
C LYS A 294 7.43 -15.54 7.68
N THR A 295 8.56 -15.25 8.30
CA THR A 295 8.89 -15.74 9.65
C THR A 295 7.93 -15.18 10.69
N VAL A 296 7.61 -13.89 10.62
CA VAL A 296 6.76 -13.19 11.60
C VAL A 296 5.28 -13.52 11.38
N TYR A 297 4.82 -13.51 10.12
CA TYR A 297 3.39 -13.57 9.80
C TYR A 297 2.92 -14.90 9.21
N GLY A 298 3.82 -15.84 8.94
CA GLY A 298 3.50 -17.19 8.42
C GLY A 298 2.99 -17.23 6.98
N LYS A 299 3.07 -16.11 6.25
CA LYS A 299 2.59 -15.96 4.87
C LYS A 299 3.58 -15.17 4.01
N GLU A 300 3.47 -15.31 2.69
CA GLU A 300 4.30 -14.54 1.76
C GLU A 300 3.94 -13.05 1.82
N SER A 301 4.97 -12.21 1.63
CA SER A 301 4.78 -10.76 1.46
C SER A 301 4.22 -10.46 0.07
N ASP A 302 3.51 -9.35 -0.02
CA ASP A 302 3.00 -8.80 -1.27
C ASP A 302 3.46 -7.34 -1.46
N PHE A 303 3.09 -6.74 -2.59
CA PHE A 303 3.44 -5.34 -2.86
C PHE A 303 2.79 -4.36 -1.86
N ILE A 304 1.68 -4.72 -1.21
CA ILE A 304 0.98 -3.87 -0.23
C ILE A 304 1.83 -3.73 1.03
N SER A 305 2.24 -4.88 1.57
CA SER A 305 3.12 -4.93 2.74
C SER A 305 4.50 -4.33 2.44
N ALA A 306 5.03 -4.55 1.23
CA ALA A 306 6.31 -3.98 0.78
C ALA A 306 6.24 -2.44 0.68
N ASN A 307 5.19 -1.89 0.07
CA ASN A 307 5.00 -0.44 0.00
C ASN A 307 4.83 0.20 1.39
N ALA A 308 4.14 -0.48 2.31
CA ALA A 308 3.98 -0.02 3.69
C ALA A 308 5.31 -0.03 4.46
N TYR A 309 6.10 -1.08 4.30
CA TYR A 309 7.45 -1.17 4.85
C TYR A 309 8.33 -0.03 4.35
N ASP A 310 8.38 0.20 3.03
CA ASP A 310 9.15 1.29 2.42
C ASP A 310 8.67 2.67 2.90
N ALA A 311 7.36 2.87 2.99
CA ALA A 311 6.78 4.13 3.48
C ALA A 311 7.32 4.46 4.88
N MET A 312 7.28 3.49 5.80
CA MET A 312 7.78 3.69 7.17
C MET A 312 9.28 3.94 7.20
N ARG A 313 10.06 3.24 6.37
CA ARG A 313 11.51 3.43 6.25
C ARG A 313 11.86 4.83 5.72
N ILE A 314 11.19 5.28 4.66
CA ILE A 314 11.37 6.63 4.08
C ILE A 314 11.00 7.70 5.11
N ILE A 315 9.90 7.51 5.84
CA ILE A 315 9.46 8.41 6.91
C ILE A 315 10.50 8.48 8.04
N ALA A 316 11.06 7.35 8.46
CA ALA A 316 12.09 7.32 9.49
C ALA A 316 13.35 8.09 9.07
N GLU A 317 13.80 7.98 7.82
CA GLU A 317 14.90 8.77 7.28
C GLU A 317 14.55 10.27 7.20
N ALA A 318 13.32 10.61 6.85
CA ALA A 318 12.85 12.00 6.90
C ALA A 318 12.90 12.58 8.31
N ILE A 319 12.37 11.88 9.30
CA ILE A 319 12.39 12.27 10.72
C ILE A 319 13.84 12.41 11.23
N LYS A 320 14.72 11.47 10.89
CA LYS A 320 16.13 11.50 11.23
C LYS A 320 16.84 12.74 10.67
N THR A 321 16.54 13.07 9.41
CA THR A 321 17.11 14.24 8.74
C THR A 321 16.57 15.55 9.33
N CYS A 322 15.26 15.61 9.57
CA CYS A 322 14.58 16.78 10.17
C CYS A 322 14.85 16.91 11.68
N LYS A 323 15.30 15.85 12.35
CA LYS A 323 15.46 15.75 13.81
C LYS A 323 14.18 16.07 14.58
N SER A 324 13.04 15.89 13.97
CA SER A 324 11.70 16.17 14.51
C SER A 324 10.61 15.58 13.60
N ASP A 325 9.37 15.59 14.09
CA ASP A 325 8.15 15.27 13.34
C ASP A 325 7.56 16.49 12.61
N ASN A 326 8.33 17.55 12.40
CA ASN A 326 7.86 18.75 11.70
C ASN A 326 7.39 18.41 10.29
N SER A 327 6.09 18.54 10.03
CA SER A 327 5.46 18.12 8.77
C SER A 327 5.97 18.89 7.55
N GLU A 328 6.33 20.17 7.67
CA GLU A 328 6.91 20.96 6.58
C GLU A 328 8.27 20.38 6.16
N CYS A 329 9.15 20.13 7.16
CA CYS A 329 10.45 19.54 6.87
C CYS A 329 10.33 18.13 6.27
N ILE A 330 9.43 17.31 6.79
CA ILE A 330 9.19 15.95 6.27
C ILE A 330 8.67 16.04 4.82
N LYS A 331 7.70 16.91 4.53
CA LYS A 331 7.21 17.18 3.18
C LYS A 331 8.36 17.54 2.23
N ASP A 332 9.20 18.51 2.62
CA ASP A 332 10.32 18.98 1.80
C ASP A 332 11.38 17.89 1.59
N TYR A 333 11.56 17.00 2.56
CA TYR A 333 12.42 15.82 2.41
C TYR A 333 11.82 14.85 1.39
N LEU A 334 10.52 14.54 1.48
CA LEU A 334 9.85 13.58 0.62
C LEU A 334 9.93 14.00 -0.86
N TYR A 335 9.74 15.27 -1.19
CA TYR A 335 9.92 15.77 -2.56
C TYR A 335 11.34 15.60 -3.12
N LYS A 336 12.34 15.43 -2.25
CA LYS A 336 13.75 15.22 -2.65
C LYS A 336 14.14 13.75 -2.74
N VAL A 337 13.26 12.83 -2.34
CA VAL A 337 13.52 11.39 -2.45
C VAL A 337 13.65 10.99 -3.91
N LYS A 338 14.82 10.47 -4.27
CA LYS A 338 15.16 9.95 -5.60
C LYS A 338 15.85 8.61 -5.46
N ASP A 339 15.39 7.64 -6.25
CA ASP A 339 15.97 6.30 -6.36
C ASP A 339 16.21 5.61 -5.01
N TYR A 340 15.29 5.84 -4.05
CA TYR A 340 15.34 5.16 -2.76
C TYR A 340 15.21 3.64 -2.98
N PRO A 341 16.18 2.84 -2.50
CA PRO A 341 16.19 1.40 -2.74
C PRO A 341 15.22 0.69 -1.77
N GLY A 342 13.94 0.73 -2.09
CA GLY A 342 12.91 0.07 -1.30
C GLY A 342 12.73 -1.41 -1.68
N VAL A 343 12.15 -2.17 -0.75
CA VAL A 343 11.78 -3.58 -1.00
C VAL A 343 10.60 -3.69 -1.97
N GLY A 344 9.79 -2.65 -2.11
CA GLY A 344 8.77 -2.48 -3.15
C GLY A 344 9.30 -1.86 -4.45
N GLY A 345 10.64 -1.83 -4.66
CA GLY A 345 11.32 -1.24 -5.81
C GLY A 345 11.78 0.19 -5.58
N LEU A 346 12.57 0.71 -6.53
CA LEU A 346 13.10 2.08 -6.48
C LEU A 346 11.95 3.09 -6.34
N THR A 347 12.05 3.96 -5.35
CA THR A 347 11.03 4.97 -5.08
C THR A 347 11.60 6.37 -5.34
N SER A 348 10.98 7.10 -6.26
CA SER A 348 11.21 8.52 -6.49
C SER A 348 9.87 9.23 -6.51
N PHE A 349 9.75 10.37 -5.84
CA PHE A 349 8.54 11.19 -5.93
C PHE A 349 8.66 12.25 -7.01
N ASP A 350 7.57 12.48 -7.75
CA ASP A 350 7.45 13.58 -8.69
C ASP A 350 7.04 14.89 -7.98
N GLN A 351 6.78 15.93 -8.77
CA GLN A 351 6.36 17.25 -8.26
C GLN A 351 4.98 17.26 -7.60
N ASN A 352 4.19 16.22 -7.74
CA ASN A 352 2.86 16.08 -7.15
C ASN A 352 2.86 15.14 -5.93
N GLY A 353 4.02 14.62 -5.51
CA GLY A 353 4.13 13.62 -4.44
C GLY A 353 3.74 12.20 -4.86
N ASP A 354 3.57 11.95 -6.17
CA ASP A 354 3.31 10.62 -6.71
C ASP A 354 4.60 9.86 -7.01
N VAL A 355 4.56 8.55 -6.78
CA VAL A 355 5.70 7.69 -7.13
C VAL A 355 5.76 7.43 -8.64
N VAL A 356 6.97 7.40 -9.15
CA VAL A 356 7.27 6.97 -10.52
C VAL A 356 7.98 5.61 -10.45
N LYS A 357 7.25 4.55 -10.76
CA LYS A 357 7.78 3.16 -10.83
C LYS A 357 7.36 2.52 -12.15
N PRO A 358 8.17 1.60 -12.71
CA PRO A 358 7.78 0.84 -13.89
C PRO A 358 6.64 -0.13 -13.58
N VAL A 359 5.82 -0.40 -14.60
CA VAL A 359 4.74 -1.39 -14.56
C VAL A 359 5.10 -2.58 -15.43
N ILE A 360 5.01 -3.77 -14.86
CA ILE A 360 5.28 -5.04 -15.54
C ILE A 360 3.98 -5.85 -15.77
N ILE A 361 4.07 -6.85 -16.63
CA ILE A 361 3.01 -7.85 -16.81
C ILE A 361 3.37 -9.10 -16.00
N LYS A 362 2.40 -9.59 -15.26
CA LYS A 362 2.45 -10.85 -14.52
C LYS A 362 1.30 -11.76 -14.93
N THR A 363 1.42 -13.00 -14.54
CA THR A 363 0.38 -14.04 -14.71
C THR A 363 0.33 -14.95 -13.49
N VAL A 364 -0.73 -15.72 -13.38
CA VAL A 364 -0.84 -16.79 -12.39
C VAL A 364 -0.37 -18.09 -13.03
N LYS A 365 0.58 -18.78 -12.38
CA LYS A 365 1.05 -20.13 -12.74
C LYS A 365 1.15 -21.00 -11.50
N ASN A 366 0.47 -22.14 -11.52
CA ASN A 366 0.43 -23.08 -10.39
C ASN A 366 0.02 -22.39 -9.08
N GLY A 367 -0.93 -21.46 -9.14
CA GLY A 367 -1.40 -20.68 -8.01
C GLY A 367 -0.40 -19.66 -7.46
N GLN A 368 0.61 -19.27 -8.25
CA GLN A 368 1.61 -18.26 -7.88
C GLN A 368 1.63 -17.12 -8.89
N PHE A 369 1.95 -15.92 -8.42
CA PHE A 369 2.12 -14.74 -9.26
C PHE A 369 3.55 -14.71 -9.81
N VAL A 370 3.69 -14.88 -11.10
CA VAL A 370 4.99 -14.90 -11.79
C VAL A 370 5.05 -13.84 -12.88
N LYS A 371 6.26 -13.40 -13.22
CA LYS A 371 6.46 -12.50 -14.34
C LYS A 371 5.98 -13.18 -15.64
N TYR A 372 5.26 -12.43 -16.48
CA TYR A 372 4.84 -12.92 -17.78
C TYR A 372 6.04 -12.92 -18.73
N GLU A 373 6.34 -14.06 -19.36
CA GLU A 373 7.33 -14.15 -20.42
C GLU A 373 6.70 -13.69 -21.74
N GLU A 374 7.16 -12.55 -22.27
CA GLU A 374 6.65 -11.93 -23.51
C GLU A 374 7.20 -12.60 -24.80
#